data_30ad17394b6e7995048c261fc7c3d44c
#
_entry.id   30ad17394b6e7995048c261fc7c3d44c
#
_cell.length_a   1.000
_cell.length_b   1.000
_cell.length_c   1.000
_cell.angle_alpha   90.00
_cell.angle_beta   90.00
_cell.angle_gamma   90.00
#
_symmetry.space_group_name_H-M   'P 1'
#
loop_
_entity.id
_entity.type
_entity.pdbx_description
1 polymer ?
#
loop_
_entity_poly.entity_id
_entity_poly.type
_entity_poly.pdbx_seq_one_letter_code
_entity_poly.pdbx_strand_id
1 'polypeptide(L)'
;MLSAQVAIVRFRRDVLISRVARVLLFVLLVTAVAAGMGDSEGGWERGIAGGGMLALLMGFFFLQGYRDLKSSRQAADWPAMIATGRFEQAERQIDLSLRSFSIYRRAKLLGLHNLAMLRHAQQRWDEAAILCRAVLDQQVAMARSLAKPSRLLLADSLLQVGDLAGAYEALSRLYSQRLSLAEAMTLLQLQLEYSWRVGAYPAMVSGLAAKVQLAELMPTSSAARTQAFLSLAAHRLGQKELAGWLGQRVKLLVDPERFKVEMPAMVELWNEGSV
;
A
#
# COMPACT_ATOMS: atom_id res chain seq x y z
N MET A 1 14.71 9.40 -12.92
CA MET A 1 14.02 8.42 -12.07
C MET A 1 14.25 8.71 -10.59
N LEU A 2 13.21 8.75 -9.78
CA LEU A 2 13.29 8.98 -8.34
C LEU A 2 13.66 7.65 -7.64
N SER A 3 14.87 7.52 -7.08
CA SER A 3 15.22 6.30 -6.32
C SER A 3 14.47 6.25 -4.98
N ALA A 4 14.19 5.04 -4.48
CA ALA A 4 13.51 4.83 -3.20
C ALA A 4 14.24 5.51 -2.04
N GLN A 5 15.58 5.41 -2.00
CA GLN A 5 16.40 6.03 -0.97
C GLN A 5 16.29 7.55 -0.96
N VAL A 6 16.36 8.19 -2.14
CA VAL A 6 16.19 9.65 -2.25
C VAL A 6 14.81 10.09 -1.79
N ALA A 7 13.74 9.35 -2.15
CA ALA A 7 12.39 9.63 -1.70
C ALA A 7 12.26 9.56 -0.18
N ILE A 8 12.83 8.54 0.46
CA ILE A 8 12.82 8.34 1.91
C ILE A 8 13.60 9.43 2.64
N VAL A 9 14.80 9.77 2.16
CA VAL A 9 15.62 10.84 2.76
C VAL A 9 14.89 12.19 2.69
N ARG A 10 14.31 12.52 1.54
CA ARG A 10 13.48 13.73 1.38
C ARG A 10 12.29 13.71 2.35
N PHE A 11 11.58 12.59 2.43
CA PHE A 11 10.46 12.45 3.34
C PHE A 11 10.88 12.65 4.81
N ARG A 12 11.96 12.00 5.26
CA ARG A 12 12.48 12.15 6.64
C ARG A 12 12.87 13.59 6.95
N ARG A 13 13.56 14.26 6.02
CA ARG A 13 13.91 15.69 6.16
C ARG A 13 12.67 16.55 6.30
N ASP A 14 11.67 16.33 5.47
CA ASP A 14 10.44 17.12 5.50
C ASP A 14 9.60 16.85 6.75
N VAL A 15 9.64 15.63 7.28
CA VAL A 15 9.05 15.29 8.58
C VAL A 15 9.70 16.10 9.71
N LEU A 16 11.03 16.24 9.68
CA LEU A 16 11.76 17.04 10.67
C LEU A 16 11.38 18.53 10.54
N ILE A 17 11.45 19.08 9.33
CA ILE A 17 11.09 20.48 9.05
C ILE A 17 9.64 20.75 9.47
N SER A 18 8.70 19.84 9.16
CA SER A 18 7.30 20.01 9.54
C SER A 18 7.05 19.91 11.06
N ARG A 19 7.90 19.19 11.81
CA ARG A 19 7.87 19.18 13.28
C ARG A 19 8.34 20.52 13.83
N VAL A 20 9.49 21.01 13.37
CA VAL A 20 10.05 22.29 13.79
C VAL A 20 9.08 23.43 13.45
N ALA A 21 8.54 23.45 12.22
CA ALA A 21 7.56 24.46 11.81
C ALA A 21 6.31 24.46 12.70
N ARG A 22 5.78 23.29 13.09
CA ARG A 22 4.63 23.21 14.00
C ARG A 22 4.96 23.72 15.40
N VAL A 23 6.13 23.41 15.94
CA VAL A 23 6.56 23.93 17.24
C VAL A 23 6.70 25.44 17.19
N LEU A 24 7.33 25.98 16.15
CA LEU A 24 7.46 27.44 15.98
C LEU A 24 6.09 28.12 15.84
N LEU A 25 5.18 27.54 15.03
CA LEU A 25 3.82 28.06 14.89
C LEU A 25 3.04 28.00 16.20
N PHE A 26 3.22 26.95 16.99
CA PHE A 26 2.60 26.84 18.31
C PHE A 26 3.15 27.88 19.27
N VAL A 27 4.46 28.11 19.31
CA VAL A 27 5.08 29.16 20.12
C VAL A 27 4.56 30.56 19.70
N LEU A 28 4.51 30.83 18.39
CA LEU A 28 3.95 32.06 17.85
C LEU A 28 2.47 32.24 18.22
N LEU A 29 1.69 31.17 18.19
CA LEU A 29 0.28 31.20 18.60
C LEU A 29 0.16 31.57 20.09
N VAL A 30 0.95 30.92 20.97
CA VAL A 30 0.93 31.17 22.40
C VAL A 30 1.37 32.62 22.70
N THR A 31 2.41 33.08 22.03
CA THR A 31 2.88 34.49 22.19
C THR A 31 1.86 35.53 21.70
N ALA A 32 1.15 35.21 20.55
CA ALA A 32 0.09 36.07 20.05
C ALA A 32 -1.10 36.18 21.02
N VAL A 33 -1.51 35.02 21.59
CA VAL A 33 -2.58 34.97 22.60
C VAL A 33 -2.17 35.70 23.90
N ALA A 34 -0.96 35.47 24.37
CA ALA A 34 -0.43 36.12 25.55
C ALA A 34 -0.33 37.66 25.37
N ALA A 35 0.13 38.11 24.21
CA ALA A 35 0.17 39.54 23.87
C ALA A 35 -1.22 40.18 23.77
N GLY A 36 -2.23 39.41 23.31
CA GLY A 36 -3.62 39.88 23.24
C GLY A 36 -4.36 39.90 24.59
N MET A 37 -3.89 39.13 25.60
CA MET A 37 -4.49 39.05 26.93
C MET A 37 -3.81 39.99 27.98
N GLY A 38 -2.72 40.66 27.63
CA GLY A 38 -2.00 41.56 28.53
C GLY A 38 -2.79 42.82 28.84
N ASP A 39 -2.67 43.29 30.13
CA ASP A 39 -3.45 44.36 30.75
C ASP A 39 -3.48 45.68 29.95
N SER A 40 -4.57 46.34 30.15
CA SER A 40 -5.31 47.30 29.32
C SER A 40 -4.79 48.76 29.23
N GLU A 41 -3.54 49.10 29.47
CA GLU A 41 -3.10 50.49 29.40
C GLU A 41 -2.56 50.98 28.03
N GLY A 42 -2.54 50.08 27.03
CA GLY A 42 -2.21 50.42 25.63
C GLY A 42 -3.14 49.73 24.64
N GLY A 43 -4.38 49.61 24.99
CA GLY A 43 -5.36 48.59 24.68
C GLY A 43 -5.61 48.24 23.20
N TRP A 44 -5.86 49.18 22.32
CA TRP A 44 -6.44 48.80 21.01
C TRP A 44 -5.38 48.45 19.94
N GLU A 45 -4.22 49.12 19.97
CA GLU A 45 -3.14 48.82 18.98
C GLU A 45 -2.55 47.43 19.18
N ARG A 46 -2.39 46.98 20.44
CA ARG A 46 -1.93 45.60 20.77
C ARG A 46 -2.99 44.56 20.44
N GLY A 47 -4.27 44.85 20.64
CA GLY A 47 -5.40 44.02 20.26
C GLY A 47 -5.45 43.79 18.73
N ILE A 48 -5.22 44.83 17.93
CA ILE A 48 -5.16 44.75 16.49
C ILE A 48 -3.94 43.94 16.03
N ALA A 49 -2.77 44.16 16.64
CA ALA A 49 -1.55 43.42 16.29
C ALA A 49 -1.68 41.92 16.61
N GLY A 50 -2.21 41.56 17.79
CA GLY A 50 -2.48 40.18 18.18
C GLY A 50 -3.53 39.52 17.32
N GLY A 51 -4.65 40.22 17.06
CA GLY A 51 -5.73 39.75 16.17
C GLY A 51 -5.27 39.57 14.73
N GLY A 52 -4.48 40.51 14.20
CA GLY A 52 -3.90 40.41 12.86
C GLY A 52 -2.95 39.23 12.72
N MET A 53 -2.09 39.00 13.72
CA MET A 53 -1.17 37.83 13.71
C MET A 53 -1.93 36.50 13.78
N LEU A 54 -2.99 36.45 14.58
CA LEU A 54 -3.84 35.27 14.70
C LEU A 54 -4.58 34.96 13.38
N ALA A 55 -5.09 36.01 12.72
CA ALA A 55 -5.72 35.89 11.39
C ALA A 55 -4.73 35.40 10.32
N LEU A 56 -3.49 35.89 10.30
CA LEU A 56 -2.43 35.43 9.40
C LEU A 56 -2.07 33.96 9.66
N LEU A 57 -1.96 33.54 10.92
CA LEU A 57 -1.71 32.14 11.27
C LEU A 57 -2.85 31.25 10.83
N MET A 58 -4.10 31.62 11.08
CA MET A 58 -5.28 30.87 10.61
C MET A 58 -5.34 30.78 9.10
N GLY A 59 -5.10 31.88 8.39
CA GLY A 59 -5.02 31.91 6.92
C GLY A 59 -3.93 30.98 6.39
N PHE A 60 -2.77 30.96 7.02
CA PHE A 60 -1.68 30.06 6.65
C PHE A 60 -2.06 28.59 6.85
N PHE A 61 -2.66 28.21 7.99
CA PHE A 61 -3.14 26.84 8.25
C PHE A 61 -4.24 26.44 7.27
N PHE A 62 -5.17 27.33 6.96
CA PHE A 62 -6.22 27.10 5.98
C PHE A 62 -5.64 26.85 4.58
N LEU A 63 -4.69 27.67 4.14
CA LEU A 63 -4.03 27.53 2.84
C LEU A 63 -3.25 26.20 2.75
N GLN A 64 -2.55 25.84 3.82
CA GLN A 64 -1.83 24.56 3.88
C GLN A 64 -2.80 23.36 3.88
N GLY A 65 -3.92 23.43 4.61
CA GLY A 65 -4.95 22.41 4.60
C GLY A 65 -5.60 22.24 3.21
N TYR A 66 -5.87 23.34 2.54
CA TYR A 66 -6.40 23.33 1.18
C TYR A 66 -5.42 22.70 0.17
N ARG A 67 -4.12 23.06 0.25
CA ARG A 67 -3.07 22.46 -0.59
C ARG A 67 -2.94 20.95 -0.36
N ASP A 68 -2.96 20.51 0.91
CA ASP A 68 -2.89 19.10 1.25
C ASP A 68 -4.11 18.31 0.74
N LEU A 69 -5.31 18.90 0.86
CA LEU A 69 -6.54 18.30 0.33
C LEU A 69 -6.49 18.18 -1.21
N LYS A 70 -6.04 19.22 -1.89
CA LYS A 70 -5.86 19.21 -3.37
C LYS A 70 -4.85 18.14 -3.80
N SER A 71 -3.69 18.07 -3.14
CA SER A 71 -2.66 17.06 -3.40
C SER A 71 -3.15 15.64 -3.10
N SER A 72 -3.93 15.46 -2.03
CA SER A 72 -4.52 14.15 -1.68
C SER A 72 -5.57 13.70 -2.70
N ARG A 73 -6.36 14.64 -3.27
CA ARG A 73 -7.30 14.31 -4.36
C ARG A 73 -6.57 13.90 -5.63
N GLN A 74 -5.54 14.62 -6.03
CA GLN A 74 -4.70 14.25 -7.17
C GLN A 74 -4.03 12.88 -6.98
N ALA A 75 -3.64 12.56 -5.74
CA ALA A 75 -3.03 11.27 -5.42
C ALA A 75 -4.01 10.08 -5.58
N ALA A 76 -5.31 10.31 -5.59
CA ALA A 76 -6.30 9.26 -5.86
C ALA A 76 -6.25 8.73 -7.30
N ASP A 77 -5.75 9.51 -8.25
CA ASP A 77 -5.65 9.12 -9.66
C ASP A 77 -4.38 8.29 -9.95
N TRP A 78 -3.37 8.33 -9.09
CA TRP A 78 -2.09 7.67 -9.33
C TRP A 78 -2.18 6.15 -9.47
N PRO A 79 -2.97 5.42 -8.64
CA PRO A 79 -3.15 3.98 -8.83
C PRO A 79 -3.73 3.63 -10.20
N ALA A 80 -4.67 4.42 -10.73
CA ALA A 80 -5.23 4.23 -12.07
C ALA A 80 -4.18 4.47 -13.16
N MET A 81 -3.32 5.48 -13.01
CA MET A 81 -2.20 5.72 -13.94
C MET A 81 -1.19 4.56 -13.93
N ILE A 82 -0.89 4.01 -12.74
CA ILE A 82 -0.01 2.86 -12.60
C ILE A 82 -0.63 1.63 -13.26
N ALA A 83 -1.91 1.36 -13.01
CA ALA A 83 -2.63 0.24 -13.60
C ALA A 83 -2.74 0.32 -15.13
N THR A 84 -2.78 1.53 -15.69
CA THR A 84 -2.80 1.76 -17.16
C THR A 84 -1.41 1.85 -17.80
N GLY A 85 -0.33 1.57 -17.05
CA GLY A 85 1.05 1.57 -17.55
C GLY A 85 1.65 2.97 -17.78
N ARG A 86 1.00 4.05 -17.33
CA ARG A 86 1.50 5.43 -17.48
C ARG A 86 2.56 5.75 -16.41
N PHE A 87 3.59 4.93 -16.32
CA PHE A 87 4.58 4.97 -15.25
C PHE A 87 5.33 6.29 -15.13
N GLU A 88 5.76 6.86 -16.26
CA GLU A 88 6.50 8.13 -16.24
C GLU A 88 5.64 9.29 -15.73
N GLN A 89 4.36 9.33 -16.13
CA GLN A 89 3.43 10.37 -15.71
C GLN A 89 3.14 10.26 -14.22
N ALA A 90 2.88 9.04 -13.72
CA ALA A 90 2.70 8.76 -12.30
C ALA A 90 3.95 9.15 -11.50
N GLU A 91 5.16 8.78 -11.94
CA GLU A 91 6.41 9.11 -11.28
C GLU A 91 6.63 10.62 -11.17
N ARG A 92 6.40 11.37 -12.26
CA ARG A 92 6.52 12.84 -12.25
C ARG A 92 5.57 13.49 -11.25
N GLN A 93 4.32 13.05 -11.21
CA GLN A 93 3.34 13.61 -10.28
C GLN A 93 3.66 13.26 -8.81
N ILE A 94 4.09 12.03 -8.55
CA ILE A 94 4.53 11.59 -7.22
C ILE A 94 5.76 12.40 -6.78
N ASP A 95 6.77 12.59 -7.66
CA ASP A 95 7.97 13.38 -7.34
C ASP A 95 7.62 14.84 -7.03
N LEU A 96 6.74 15.47 -7.81
CA LEU A 96 6.23 16.81 -7.53
C LEU A 96 5.54 16.90 -6.17
N SER A 97 4.70 15.93 -5.83
CA SER A 97 4.04 15.87 -4.53
C SER A 97 5.05 15.68 -3.39
N LEU A 98 6.06 14.84 -3.56
CA LEU A 98 7.11 14.63 -2.57
C LEU A 98 8.03 15.85 -2.40
N ARG A 99 8.20 16.68 -3.43
CA ARG A 99 8.97 17.95 -3.36
C ARG A 99 8.18 19.09 -2.73
N SER A 100 6.85 19.09 -2.86
CA SER A 100 6.02 20.16 -2.33
C SER A 100 6.13 20.23 -0.80
N PHE A 101 6.27 21.44 -0.23
CA PHE A 101 6.21 21.60 1.21
C PHE A 101 4.79 21.37 1.71
N SER A 102 4.62 20.52 2.72
CA SER A 102 3.35 20.34 3.43
C SER A 102 3.62 20.12 4.92
N ILE A 103 2.88 20.84 5.75
CA ILE A 103 2.88 20.63 7.20
C ILE A 103 2.17 19.31 7.54
N TYR A 104 1.22 18.89 6.71
CA TYR A 104 0.48 17.66 6.86
C TYR A 104 1.20 16.53 6.15
N ARG A 105 1.40 15.42 6.83
CA ARG A 105 2.15 14.26 6.32
C ARG A 105 1.34 13.36 5.39
N ARG A 106 0.01 13.61 5.31
CA ARG A 106 -0.92 12.72 4.61
C ARG A 106 -0.55 12.52 3.14
N ALA A 107 -0.44 13.60 2.39
CA ALA A 107 -0.14 13.54 0.96
C ALA A 107 1.22 12.88 0.69
N LYS A 108 2.21 13.13 1.56
CA LYS A 108 3.54 12.55 1.43
C LYS A 108 3.60 11.06 1.74
N LEU A 109 2.88 10.60 2.77
CA LEU A 109 2.75 9.16 3.06
C LEU A 109 2.04 8.43 1.92
N LEU A 110 0.98 9.03 1.39
CA LEU A 110 0.29 8.50 0.23
C LEU A 110 1.22 8.50 -1.00
N GLY A 111 2.03 9.55 -1.18
CA GLY A 111 3.05 9.61 -2.23
C GLY A 111 4.08 8.49 -2.13
N LEU A 112 4.60 8.19 -0.92
CA LEU A 112 5.52 7.07 -0.71
C LEU A 112 4.87 5.72 -0.98
N HIS A 113 3.62 5.52 -0.54
CA HIS A 113 2.88 4.29 -0.80
C HIS A 113 2.64 4.09 -2.31
N ASN A 114 2.19 5.13 -3.01
CA ASN A 114 1.98 5.05 -4.46
C ASN A 114 3.31 4.90 -5.24
N LEU A 115 4.42 5.46 -4.74
CA LEU A 115 5.74 5.18 -5.30
C LEU A 115 6.12 3.70 -5.11
N ALA A 116 5.79 3.10 -3.96
CA ALA A 116 5.99 1.67 -3.75
C ALA A 116 5.16 0.83 -4.74
N MET A 117 3.89 1.19 -4.95
CA MET A 117 3.03 0.54 -5.97
C MET A 117 3.62 0.68 -7.37
N LEU A 118 4.14 1.86 -7.72
CA LEU A 118 4.79 2.11 -9.01
C LEU A 118 6.03 1.23 -9.18
N ARG A 119 6.91 1.15 -8.16
CA ARG A 119 8.11 0.30 -8.21
C ARG A 119 7.76 -1.18 -8.31
N HIS A 120 6.72 -1.61 -7.59
CA HIS A 120 6.18 -2.95 -7.69
C HIS A 120 5.69 -3.26 -9.12
N ALA A 121 4.89 -2.38 -9.72
CA ALA A 121 4.42 -2.53 -11.10
C ALA A 121 5.57 -2.51 -12.15
N GLN A 122 6.68 -1.86 -11.83
CA GLN A 122 7.91 -1.86 -12.63
C GLN A 122 8.82 -3.07 -12.35
N GLN A 123 8.39 -4.04 -11.53
CA GLN A 123 9.16 -5.21 -11.09
C GLN A 123 10.45 -4.86 -10.30
N ARG A 124 10.48 -3.67 -9.69
CA ARG A 124 11.57 -3.21 -8.81
C ARG A 124 11.21 -3.54 -7.35
N TRP A 125 11.13 -4.84 -7.08
CA TRP A 125 10.58 -5.39 -5.84
C TRP A 125 11.32 -4.93 -4.58
N ASP A 126 12.65 -4.87 -4.63
CA ASP A 126 13.49 -4.40 -3.52
C ASP A 126 13.16 -2.96 -3.13
N GLU A 127 13.02 -2.07 -4.11
CA GLU A 127 12.67 -0.68 -3.85
C GLU A 127 11.25 -0.54 -3.31
N ALA A 128 10.30 -1.34 -3.83
CA ALA A 128 8.95 -1.37 -3.32
C ALA A 128 8.92 -1.80 -1.84
N ALA A 129 9.67 -2.85 -1.48
CA ALA A 129 9.77 -3.34 -0.10
C ALA A 129 10.39 -2.27 0.83
N ILE A 130 11.46 -1.60 0.43
CA ILE A 130 12.09 -0.52 1.20
C ILE A 130 11.11 0.65 1.44
N LEU A 131 10.36 1.05 0.41
CA LEU A 131 9.36 2.12 0.51
C LEU A 131 8.18 1.72 1.44
N CYS A 132 7.69 0.50 1.33
CA CYS A 132 6.65 -0.02 2.21
C CYS A 132 7.09 -0.04 3.67
N ARG A 133 8.31 -0.50 3.97
CA ARG A 133 8.89 -0.44 5.33
C ARG A 133 8.94 1.00 5.83
N ALA A 134 9.39 1.95 5.00
CA ALA A 134 9.44 3.35 5.38
C ALA A 134 8.06 3.97 5.68
N VAL A 135 6.99 3.53 5.01
CA VAL A 135 5.61 3.91 5.33
C VAL A 135 5.16 3.30 6.66
N LEU A 136 5.46 2.02 6.89
CA LEU A 136 5.06 1.28 8.08
C LEU A 136 5.77 1.76 9.36
N ASP A 137 6.98 2.29 9.25
CA ASP A 137 7.75 2.87 10.36
C ASP A 137 7.13 4.16 10.90
N GLN A 138 6.15 4.75 10.21
CA GLN A 138 5.54 6.00 10.64
C GLN A 138 4.44 5.78 11.68
N GLN A 139 4.63 6.36 12.87
CA GLN A 139 3.67 6.30 13.99
C GLN A 139 2.56 7.37 13.91
N VAL A 140 2.05 7.68 12.72
CA VAL A 140 1.02 8.70 12.53
C VAL A 140 -0.33 8.04 12.33
N ALA A 141 -1.42 8.63 12.84
CA ALA A 141 -2.78 8.10 12.70
C ALA A 141 -3.13 7.76 11.23
N MET A 142 -2.64 8.55 10.30
CA MET A 142 -2.82 8.32 8.87
C MET A 142 -2.05 7.11 8.34
N ALA A 143 -0.90 6.76 8.94
CA ALA A 143 -0.18 5.55 8.58
C ALA A 143 -1.00 4.29 8.88
N ARG A 144 -1.96 4.37 9.84
CA ARG A 144 -2.85 3.25 10.15
C ARG A 144 -3.76 2.88 8.97
N SER A 145 -4.26 3.85 8.21
CA SER A 145 -5.09 3.57 7.01
C SER A 145 -4.29 2.97 5.87
N LEU A 146 -2.99 3.31 5.76
CA LEU A 146 -2.08 2.76 4.76
C LEU A 146 -1.36 1.49 5.24
N ALA A 147 -1.46 1.14 6.52
CA ALA A 147 -0.70 0.03 7.09
C ALA A 147 -1.04 -1.31 6.45
N LYS A 148 -2.33 -1.59 6.24
CA LYS A 148 -2.78 -2.84 5.62
C LYS A 148 -2.36 -2.94 4.15
N PRO A 149 -2.69 -1.97 3.26
CA PRO A 149 -2.28 -2.05 1.87
C PRO A 149 -0.75 -2.04 1.71
N SER A 150 -0.02 -1.30 2.55
CA SER A 150 1.45 -1.33 2.52
C SER A 150 2.04 -2.66 3.00
N ARG A 151 1.40 -3.35 3.95
CA ARG A 151 1.83 -4.70 4.37
C ARG A 151 1.55 -5.76 3.30
N LEU A 152 0.40 -5.69 2.64
CA LEU A 152 0.08 -6.57 1.51
C LEU A 152 1.09 -6.38 0.38
N LEU A 153 1.36 -5.13 0.00
CA LEU A 153 2.35 -4.81 -1.02
C LEU A 153 3.78 -5.21 -0.61
N LEU A 154 4.13 -5.05 0.67
CA LEU A 154 5.41 -5.50 1.23
C LEU A 154 5.55 -7.01 1.12
N ALA A 155 4.52 -7.76 1.55
CA ALA A 155 4.53 -9.22 1.49
C ALA A 155 4.71 -9.72 0.06
N ASP A 156 3.97 -9.14 -0.90
CA ASP A 156 4.10 -9.47 -2.30
C ASP A 156 5.54 -9.18 -2.82
N SER A 157 6.02 -7.96 -2.59
CA SER A 157 7.38 -7.59 -3.00
C SER A 157 8.45 -8.51 -2.43
N LEU A 158 8.32 -8.91 -1.16
CA LEU A 158 9.26 -9.83 -0.51
C LEU A 158 9.16 -11.26 -1.05
N LEU A 159 7.96 -11.71 -1.40
CA LEU A 159 7.78 -12.99 -2.11
C LEU A 159 8.50 -12.95 -3.45
N GLN A 160 8.38 -11.88 -4.23
CA GLN A 160 9.03 -11.77 -5.53
C GLN A 160 10.58 -11.75 -5.42
N VAL A 161 11.12 -11.13 -4.37
CA VAL A 161 12.57 -11.13 -4.05
C VAL A 161 13.04 -12.49 -3.51
N GLY A 162 12.12 -13.32 -2.97
CA GLY A 162 12.44 -14.60 -2.34
C GLY A 162 12.74 -14.51 -0.84
N ASP A 163 12.50 -13.36 -0.20
CA ASP A 163 12.58 -13.21 1.25
C ASP A 163 11.31 -13.77 1.92
N LEU A 164 11.28 -15.11 2.06
CA LEU A 164 10.14 -15.82 2.64
C LEU A 164 9.94 -15.49 4.12
N ALA A 165 11.00 -15.25 4.87
CA ALA A 165 10.91 -14.90 6.29
C ALA A 165 10.26 -13.51 6.48
N GLY A 166 10.70 -12.52 5.73
CA GLY A 166 10.12 -11.19 5.74
C GLY A 166 8.68 -11.18 5.23
N ALA A 167 8.36 -11.96 4.20
CA ALA A 167 7.00 -12.11 3.70
C ALA A 167 6.06 -12.70 4.75
N TYR A 168 6.49 -13.74 5.47
CA TYR A 168 5.72 -14.33 6.58
C TYR A 168 5.48 -13.31 7.70
N GLU A 169 6.50 -12.55 8.09
CA GLU A 169 6.34 -11.50 9.11
C GLU A 169 5.30 -10.45 8.69
N ALA A 170 5.32 -10.02 7.42
CA ALA A 170 4.35 -9.07 6.90
C ALA A 170 2.93 -9.63 6.88
N LEU A 171 2.75 -10.90 6.45
CA LEU A 171 1.46 -11.60 6.40
C LEU A 171 0.89 -11.87 7.79
N SER A 172 1.71 -12.36 8.72
CA SER A 172 1.28 -12.74 10.08
C SER A 172 0.66 -11.57 10.84
N ARG A 173 1.16 -10.36 10.61
CA ARG A 173 0.60 -9.13 11.21
C ARG A 173 -0.77 -8.73 10.66
N LEU A 174 -1.22 -9.35 9.55
CA LEU A 174 -2.54 -9.09 8.96
C LEU A 174 -3.60 -10.04 9.47
N TYR A 175 -3.24 -11.25 9.94
CA TYR A 175 -4.21 -12.26 10.38
C TYR A 175 -5.08 -11.83 11.57
N SER A 176 -4.55 -10.96 12.44
CA SER A 176 -5.29 -10.43 13.59
C SER A 176 -6.11 -9.17 13.28
N GLN A 177 -6.09 -8.68 12.04
CA GLN A 177 -6.75 -7.44 11.65
C GLN A 177 -8.07 -7.69 10.94
N ARG A 178 -9.04 -6.79 11.15
CA ARG A 178 -10.26 -6.79 10.34
C ARG A 178 -9.91 -6.29 8.94
N LEU A 179 -10.07 -7.15 7.95
CA LEU A 179 -9.79 -6.86 6.55
C LEU A 179 -11.09 -6.56 5.80
N SER A 180 -11.03 -5.67 4.82
CA SER A 180 -12.07 -5.55 3.80
C SER A 180 -12.06 -6.78 2.89
N LEU A 181 -13.11 -6.99 2.10
CA LEU A 181 -13.18 -8.11 1.18
C LEU A 181 -12.00 -8.10 0.17
N ALA A 182 -11.68 -6.94 -0.39
CA ALA A 182 -10.57 -6.80 -1.32
C ALA A 182 -9.21 -7.12 -0.67
N GLU A 183 -8.98 -6.67 0.58
CA GLU A 183 -7.77 -6.99 1.34
C GLU A 183 -7.70 -8.49 1.67
N ALA A 184 -8.84 -9.12 2.00
CA ALA A 184 -8.90 -10.55 2.28
C ALA A 184 -8.60 -11.40 1.03
N MET A 185 -9.11 -11.01 -0.14
CA MET A 185 -8.79 -11.65 -1.42
C MET A 185 -7.29 -11.56 -1.72
N THR A 186 -6.69 -10.39 -1.59
CA THR A 186 -5.25 -10.19 -1.80
C THR A 186 -4.43 -11.01 -0.80
N LEU A 187 -4.84 -11.00 0.48
CA LEU A 187 -4.17 -11.80 1.52
C LEU A 187 -4.23 -13.30 1.20
N LEU A 188 -5.37 -13.81 0.73
CA LEU A 188 -5.50 -15.22 0.34
C LEU A 188 -4.53 -15.58 -0.78
N GLN A 189 -4.40 -14.75 -1.82
CA GLN A 189 -3.47 -14.98 -2.92
C GLN A 189 -2.01 -15.05 -2.43
N LEU A 190 -1.60 -14.08 -1.62
CA LEU A 190 -0.25 -14.02 -1.08
C LEU A 190 0.03 -15.19 -0.12
N GLN A 191 -0.96 -15.59 0.69
CA GLN A 191 -0.85 -16.74 1.58
C GLN A 191 -0.68 -18.04 0.81
N LEU A 192 -1.42 -18.23 -0.30
CA LEU A 192 -1.29 -19.41 -1.13
C LEU A 192 0.07 -19.43 -1.85
N GLU A 193 0.53 -18.30 -2.38
CA GLU A 193 1.85 -18.20 -3.01
C GLU A 193 2.97 -18.47 -2.00
N TYR A 194 2.88 -17.88 -0.80
CA TYR A 194 3.82 -18.18 0.29
C TYR A 194 3.83 -19.68 0.64
N SER A 195 2.64 -20.25 0.87
CA SER A 195 2.49 -21.66 1.26
C SER A 195 3.02 -22.61 0.17
N TRP A 196 2.82 -22.25 -1.10
CA TRP A 196 3.38 -22.98 -2.22
C TRP A 196 4.91 -22.97 -2.20
N ARG A 197 5.52 -21.79 -2.01
CA ARG A 197 7.00 -21.64 -1.99
C ARG A 197 7.66 -22.35 -0.82
N VAL A 198 6.98 -22.49 0.33
CA VAL A 198 7.48 -23.23 1.50
C VAL A 198 7.05 -24.69 1.52
N GLY A 199 6.29 -25.17 0.55
CA GLY A 199 5.82 -26.54 0.48
C GLY A 199 4.71 -26.91 1.48
N ALA A 200 4.01 -25.93 2.04
CA ALA A 200 2.95 -26.13 3.03
C ALA A 200 1.60 -26.50 2.38
N TYR A 201 1.60 -27.53 1.52
CA TYR A 201 0.43 -27.95 0.73
C TYR A 201 -0.80 -28.32 1.59
N PRO A 202 -0.68 -29.02 2.76
CA PRO A 202 -1.84 -29.29 3.60
C PRO A 202 -2.55 -28.02 4.10
N ALA A 203 -1.80 -26.96 4.42
CA ALA A 203 -2.37 -25.69 4.82
C ALA A 203 -3.10 -24.97 3.66
N MET A 204 -2.66 -25.19 2.42
CA MET A 204 -3.35 -24.63 1.24
C MET A 204 -4.72 -25.25 1.05
N VAL A 205 -4.86 -26.56 1.21
CA VAL A 205 -6.12 -27.28 1.01
C VAL A 205 -7.04 -27.22 2.24
N SER A 206 -6.50 -26.95 3.43
CA SER A 206 -7.31 -26.72 4.64
C SER A 206 -8.30 -25.57 4.41
N GLY A 207 -9.58 -25.80 4.78
CA GLY A 207 -10.65 -24.82 4.60
C GLY A 207 -10.95 -24.50 3.12
N LEU A 208 -10.76 -25.46 2.22
CA LEU A 208 -10.89 -25.32 0.78
C LEU A 208 -12.18 -24.61 0.35
N ALA A 209 -13.33 -25.03 0.90
CA ALA A 209 -14.63 -24.49 0.52
C ALA A 209 -14.69 -22.95 0.66
N ALA A 210 -14.24 -22.44 1.81
CA ALA A 210 -14.19 -20.99 2.04
C ALA A 210 -13.21 -20.27 1.10
N LYS A 211 -12.06 -20.89 0.78
CA LYS A 211 -11.08 -20.33 -0.14
C LYS A 211 -11.61 -20.27 -1.58
N VAL A 212 -12.31 -21.32 -2.01
CA VAL A 212 -12.96 -21.35 -3.33
C VAL A 212 -14.07 -20.33 -3.42
N GLN A 213 -14.93 -20.21 -2.41
CA GLN A 213 -15.97 -19.18 -2.35
C GLN A 213 -15.38 -17.76 -2.42
N LEU A 214 -14.29 -17.52 -1.69
CA LEU A 214 -13.61 -16.22 -1.75
C LEU A 214 -12.97 -15.98 -3.12
N ALA A 215 -12.42 -17.01 -3.75
CA ALA A 215 -11.85 -16.93 -5.10
C ALA A 215 -12.91 -16.60 -6.17
N GLU A 216 -14.14 -17.05 -6.02
CA GLU A 216 -15.25 -16.74 -6.95
C GLU A 216 -15.64 -15.25 -6.94
N LEU A 217 -15.33 -14.53 -5.87
CA LEU A 217 -15.54 -13.09 -5.77
C LEU A 217 -14.39 -12.26 -6.36
N MET A 218 -13.29 -12.91 -6.76
CA MET A 218 -12.11 -12.23 -7.32
C MET A 218 -12.30 -11.92 -8.82
N PRO A 219 -11.54 -10.95 -9.36
CA PRO A 219 -11.38 -10.81 -10.81
C PRO A 219 -10.90 -12.11 -11.45
N THR A 220 -11.32 -12.38 -12.68
CA THR A 220 -11.14 -13.68 -13.38
C THR A 220 -9.71 -14.21 -13.34
N SER A 221 -8.71 -13.36 -13.62
CA SER A 221 -7.30 -13.76 -13.59
C SER A 221 -6.82 -14.14 -12.17
N SER A 222 -7.25 -13.39 -11.17
CA SER A 222 -6.95 -13.65 -9.77
C SER A 222 -7.63 -14.93 -9.26
N ALA A 223 -8.88 -15.16 -9.64
CA ALA A 223 -9.62 -16.38 -9.34
C ALA A 223 -8.93 -17.61 -9.96
N ALA A 224 -8.52 -17.51 -11.22
CA ALA A 224 -7.80 -18.58 -11.91
C ALA A 224 -6.48 -18.92 -11.20
N ARG A 225 -5.67 -17.90 -10.87
CA ARG A 225 -4.41 -18.10 -10.16
C ARG A 225 -4.62 -18.74 -8.78
N THR A 226 -5.63 -18.28 -8.03
CA THR A 226 -5.98 -18.85 -6.72
C THR A 226 -6.37 -20.34 -6.85
N GLN A 227 -7.26 -20.68 -7.79
CA GLN A 227 -7.69 -22.05 -8.02
C GLN A 227 -6.56 -22.92 -8.56
N ALA A 228 -5.64 -22.38 -9.36
CA ALA A 228 -4.45 -23.07 -9.82
C ALA A 228 -3.53 -23.48 -8.66
N PHE A 229 -3.23 -22.59 -7.73
CA PHE A 229 -2.46 -22.94 -6.55
C PHE A 229 -3.12 -24.03 -5.71
N LEU A 230 -4.45 -23.96 -5.53
CA LEU A 230 -5.20 -25.00 -4.81
C LEU A 230 -5.18 -26.34 -5.55
N SER A 231 -5.31 -26.32 -6.88
CA SER A 231 -5.24 -27.51 -7.74
C SER A 231 -3.88 -28.19 -7.64
N LEU A 232 -2.80 -27.40 -7.78
CA LEU A 232 -1.44 -27.90 -7.65
C LEU A 232 -1.14 -28.48 -6.26
N ALA A 233 -1.64 -27.82 -5.19
CA ALA A 233 -1.48 -28.32 -3.83
C ALA A 233 -2.24 -29.64 -3.64
N ALA A 234 -3.47 -29.77 -4.13
CA ALA A 234 -4.24 -31.00 -4.09
C ALA A 234 -3.52 -32.14 -4.87
N HIS A 235 -2.95 -31.82 -6.03
CA HIS A 235 -2.15 -32.78 -6.81
C HIS A 235 -0.93 -33.28 -6.03
N ARG A 236 -0.16 -32.36 -5.41
CA ARG A 236 1.00 -32.73 -4.56
C ARG A 236 0.62 -33.58 -3.35
N LEU A 237 -0.62 -33.51 -2.88
CA LEU A 237 -1.16 -34.35 -1.81
C LEU A 237 -1.80 -35.66 -2.33
N GLY A 238 -1.72 -35.97 -3.61
CA GLY A 238 -2.31 -37.17 -4.22
C GLY A 238 -3.83 -37.11 -4.37
N GLN A 239 -4.49 -35.97 -4.13
CA GLN A 239 -5.94 -35.78 -4.26
C GLN A 239 -6.31 -35.49 -5.72
N LYS A 240 -6.16 -36.51 -6.60
CA LYS A 240 -6.27 -36.35 -8.05
C LYS A 240 -7.63 -35.82 -8.53
N GLU A 241 -8.74 -36.32 -7.97
CA GLU A 241 -10.09 -35.87 -8.34
C GLU A 241 -10.29 -34.37 -8.01
N LEU A 242 -9.87 -33.94 -6.83
CA LEU A 242 -9.94 -32.54 -6.42
C LEU A 242 -9.05 -31.65 -7.28
N ALA A 243 -7.84 -32.10 -7.56
CA ALA A 243 -6.90 -31.38 -8.44
C ALA A 243 -7.48 -31.23 -9.85
N GLY A 244 -8.05 -32.30 -10.40
CA GLY A 244 -8.73 -32.30 -11.71
C GLY A 244 -9.91 -31.34 -11.74
N TRP A 245 -10.78 -31.38 -10.74
CA TRP A 245 -11.95 -30.47 -10.62
C TRP A 245 -11.52 -29.00 -10.59
N LEU A 246 -10.55 -28.65 -9.75
CA LEU A 246 -10.01 -27.27 -9.68
C LEU A 246 -9.32 -26.88 -10.99
N GLY A 247 -8.54 -27.77 -11.58
CA GLY A 247 -7.86 -27.54 -12.86
C GLY A 247 -8.80 -27.27 -14.03
N GLN A 248 -9.95 -27.98 -14.09
CA GLN A 248 -11.00 -27.70 -15.07
C GLN A 248 -11.60 -26.30 -14.90
N ARG A 249 -11.82 -25.87 -13.66
CA ARG A 249 -12.32 -24.51 -13.37
C ARG A 249 -11.35 -23.44 -13.83
N VAL A 250 -10.03 -23.66 -13.69
CA VAL A 250 -9.01 -22.73 -14.20
C VAL A 250 -9.14 -22.58 -15.72
N LYS A 251 -9.31 -23.70 -16.45
CA LYS A 251 -9.49 -23.68 -17.92
C LYS A 251 -10.72 -22.88 -18.37
N LEU A 252 -11.77 -22.82 -17.55
CA LEU A 252 -12.97 -22.04 -17.84
C LEU A 252 -12.79 -20.54 -17.60
N LEU A 253 -11.84 -20.16 -16.75
CA LEU A 253 -11.62 -18.77 -16.36
C LEU A 253 -10.61 -18.04 -17.25
N VAL A 254 -9.63 -18.73 -17.78
CA VAL A 254 -8.52 -18.13 -18.55
C VAL A 254 -8.17 -19.00 -19.76
N ASP A 255 -7.55 -18.37 -20.77
CA ASP A 255 -6.96 -19.09 -21.90
C ASP A 255 -5.80 -19.97 -21.39
N PRO A 256 -5.89 -21.31 -21.55
CA PRO A 256 -4.86 -22.22 -21.06
C PRO A 256 -3.47 -21.95 -21.63
N GLU A 257 -3.36 -21.57 -22.90
CA GLU A 257 -2.06 -21.36 -23.54
C GLU A 257 -1.35 -20.14 -22.97
N ARG A 258 -2.08 -19.07 -22.73
CA ARG A 258 -1.53 -17.88 -22.09
C ARG A 258 -1.19 -18.15 -20.63
N PHE A 259 -2.04 -18.86 -19.92
CA PHE A 259 -1.85 -19.12 -18.48
C PHE A 259 -0.69 -20.08 -18.19
N LYS A 260 -0.35 -20.99 -19.13
CA LYS A 260 0.84 -21.85 -19.04
C LYS A 260 2.14 -21.05 -18.96
N VAL A 261 2.21 -19.90 -19.63
CA VAL A 261 3.38 -19.00 -19.55
C VAL A 261 3.50 -18.35 -18.18
N GLU A 262 2.36 -17.97 -17.58
CA GLU A 262 2.33 -17.34 -16.26
C GLU A 262 2.55 -18.36 -15.12
N MET A 263 2.12 -19.62 -15.32
CA MET A 263 2.16 -20.66 -14.28
C MET A 263 2.55 -22.03 -14.90
N PRO A 264 3.83 -22.23 -15.23
CA PRO A 264 4.31 -23.44 -15.91
C PRO A 264 3.99 -24.75 -15.18
N ALA A 265 3.92 -24.74 -13.84
CA ALA A 265 3.58 -25.92 -13.04
C ALA A 265 2.18 -26.49 -13.35
N MET A 266 1.27 -25.69 -13.92
CA MET A 266 -0.05 -26.18 -14.36
C MET A 266 0.01 -27.05 -15.61
N VAL A 267 1.09 -26.96 -16.40
CA VAL A 267 1.25 -27.73 -17.63
C VAL A 267 1.31 -29.23 -17.31
N GLU A 268 2.07 -29.61 -16.30
CA GLU A 268 2.20 -31.00 -15.83
C GLU A 268 0.84 -31.57 -15.48
N LEU A 269 0.09 -30.86 -14.65
CA LEU A 269 -1.23 -31.27 -14.18
C LEU A 269 -2.25 -31.41 -15.34
N TRP A 270 -2.20 -30.53 -16.33
CA TRP A 270 -3.12 -30.61 -17.48
C TRP A 270 -2.78 -31.72 -18.44
N ASN A 271 -1.50 -32.07 -18.59
CA ASN A 271 -1.05 -33.15 -19.41
C ASN A 271 -1.38 -34.52 -18.77
N GLU A 272 -1.24 -34.64 -17.45
CA GLU A 272 -1.60 -35.87 -16.73
C GLU A 272 -3.12 -36.11 -16.66
N GLY A 273 -3.94 -35.06 -16.66
CA GLY A 273 -5.42 -35.18 -16.67
C GLY A 273 -6.04 -35.39 -18.04
N SER A 274 -5.24 -35.58 -19.07
CA SER A 274 -5.69 -35.83 -20.45
C SER A 274 -5.75 -37.33 -20.82
N VAL A 275 -5.63 -38.21 -19.81
CA VAL A 275 -5.75 -39.66 -19.96
C VAL A 275 -7.10 -40.15 -19.47
#